data_a86a1b3b2aac627753abebe504c51f67
#
_entry.id   a86a1b3b2aac627753abebe504c51f67
#
_cell.length_a   1.000
_cell.length_b   1.000
_cell.length_c   1.000
_cell.angle_alpha   90.00
_cell.angle_beta   90.00
_cell.angle_gamma   90.00
#
_symmetry.space_group_name_H-M   'P 1'
#
loop_
_entity.id
_entity.type
_entity.pdbx_description
1 polymer ?
#
loop_
_entity_poly.entity_id
_entity_poly.type
_entity_poly.pdbx_seq_one_letter_code
_entity_poly.pdbx_strand_id
1 'polypeptide(L)'
;MFELVKEFDAVLKPGAGKKIIYLGTPQNEMSLYNELQERGYTAVIYPARYPYDDSHRASYGDRLAPIIADKYDKDPKHWAGKPTDPLRFSEEDLQKRELSYRKAGFALQFMLDTTLSDADKYPLRLRDLLVGMFPLDEAPMKLTWLPEPSKRVPVDECPTMGLKGDSYFYYHASSNEVVPYAHKILCVDPSGRGELSCLVLK
;
A
#
# COMPACT_ATOMS: atom_id res chain seq x y z
N MET A 1 -12.19 -18.97 4.75
CA MET A 1 -11.45 -19.21 3.48
C MET A 1 -10.13 -19.94 3.73
N PHE A 2 -9.36 -19.59 4.74
CA PHE A 2 -8.06 -20.23 5.07
C PHE A 2 -8.17 -21.69 5.52
N GLU A 3 -9.23 -22.06 6.18
CA GLU A 3 -9.51 -23.46 6.56
C GLU A 3 -9.60 -24.35 5.32
N LEU A 4 -10.24 -23.87 4.28
CA LEU A 4 -10.40 -24.58 3.01
C LEU A 4 -9.05 -24.87 2.33
N VAL A 5 -8.09 -23.95 2.43
CA VAL A 5 -6.72 -24.16 1.91
C VAL A 5 -6.03 -25.31 2.62
N LYS A 6 -6.16 -25.40 3.95
CA LYS A 6 -5.61 -26.50 4.73
C LYS A 6 -6.23 -27.85 4.37
N GLU A 7 -7.54 -27.86 4.09
CA GLU A 7 -8.24 -29.07 3.67
C GLU A 7 -7.76 -29.52 2.29
N PHE A 8 -7.53 -28.61 1.34
CA PHE A 8 -6.98 -28.95 0.03
C PHE A 8 -5.55 -29.50 0.12
N ASP A 9 -4.72 -28.94 1.00
CA ASP A 9 -3.37 -29.46 1.24
C ASP A 9 -3.41 -30.88 1.80
N ALA A 10 -4.39 -31.18 2.67
CA ALA A 10 -4.57 -32.53 3.24
C ALA A 10 -5.07 -33.56 2.21
N VAL A 11 -5.82 -33.15 1.19
CA VAL A 11 -6.32 -34.04 0.13
C VAL A 11 -5.24 -34.37 -0.89
N LEU A 12 -4.20 -33.56 -0.99
CA LEU A 12 -3.11 -33.76 -1.95
C LEU A 12 -2.32 -35.04 -1.59
N LYS A 13 -2.39 -36.06 -2.44
CA LYS A 13 -1.64 -37.29 -2.21
C LYS A 13 -0.13 -37.03 -2.17
N PRO A 14 0.62 -37.57 -1.20
CA PRO A 14 2.07 -37.45 -1.17
C PRO A 14 2.72 -37.94 -2.47
N GLY A 15 3.75 -37.26 -2.93
CA GLY A 15 4.54 -37.66 -4.07
C GLY A 15 5.01 -36.51 -4.97
N ALA A 16 6.08 -36.75 -5.71
CA ALA A 16 6.65 -35.76 -6.62
C ALA A 16 5.68 -35.41 -7.78
N GLY A 17 5.72 -34.17 -8.25
CA GLY A 17 4.99 -33.72 -9.43
C GLY A 17 3.53 -33.28 -9.19
N LYS A 18 3.03 -33.34 -7.96
CA LYS A 18 1.68 -32.86 -7.62
C LYS A 18 1.72 -31.40 -7.20
N LYS A 19 0.74 -30.63 -7.66
CA LYS A 19 0.71 -29.17 -7.42
C LYS A 19 -0.72 -28.75 -7.12
N ILE A 20 -0.86 -27.78 -6.22
CA ILE A 20 -2.09 -26.99 -6.07
C ILE A 20 -1.81 -25.62 -6.68
N ILE A 21 -2.69 -25.17 -7.55
CA ILE A 21 -2.58 -23.87 -8.21
C ILE A 21 -3.81 -23.04 -7.82
N TYR A 22 -3.59 -21.92 -7.16
CA TYR A 22 -4.62 -20.93 -6.85
C TYR A 22 -4.55 -19.80 -7.88
N LEU A 23 -5.67 -19.55 -8.56
CA LEU A 23 -5.79 -18.49 -9.55
C LEU A 23 -6.81 -17.46 -9.06
N GLY A 24 -6.47 -16.20 -9.20
CA GLY A 24 -7.41 -15.12 -8.90
C GLY A 24 -6.77 -13.74 -8.86
N THR A 25 -7.60 -12.76 -8.55
CA THR A 25 -7.22 -11.36 -8.40
C THR A 25 -7.28 -10.99 -6.93
N PRO A 26 -6.22 -10.44 -6.34
CA PRO A 26 -6.27 -9.95 -4.96
C PRO A 26 -7.28 -8.79 -4.85
N GLN A 27 -8.06 -8.74 -3.78
CA GLN A 27 -9.05 -7.70 -3.56
C GLN A 27 -8.59 -6.63 -2.56
N ASN A 28 -7.60 -6.96 -1.75
CA ASN A 28 -6.98 -6.08 -0.75
C ASN A 28 -5.61 -6.63 -0.34
N GLU A 29 -4.88 -5.88 0.49
CA GLU A 29 -3.57 -6.30 1.00
C GLU A 29 -3.64 -7.58 1.87
N MET A 30 -4.74 -7.78 2.59
CA MET A 30 -4.99 -8.97 3.41
C MET A 30 -5.64 -10.11 2.59
N SER A 31 -5.41 -10.15 1.28
CA SER A 31 -5.98 -11.18 0.44
C SER A 31 -5.32 -12.54 0.71
N LEU A 32 -6.09 -13.62 0.46
CA LEU A 32 -5.58 -14.99 0.53
C LEU A 32 -4.26 -15.17 -0.25
N TYR A 33 -4.13 -14.50 -1.39
CA TYR A 33 -2.97 -14.64 -2.26
C TYR A 33 -1.67 -14.11 -1.63
N ASN A 34 -1.75 -13.07 -0.82
CA ASN A 34 -0.60 -12.54 -0.08
C ASN A 34 -0.22 -13.50 1.08
N GLU A 35 -1.20 -14.02 1.80
CA GLU A 35 -0.95 -14.97 2.90
C GLU A 35 -0.41 -16.34 2.41
N LEU A 36 -0.80 -16.79 1.22
CA LEU A 36 -0.27 -18.02 0.65
C LEU A 36 1.26 -17.97 0.46
N GLN A 37 1.81 -16.81 0.19
CA GLN A 37 3.27 -16.63 0.08
C GLN A 37 3.98 -16.86 1.42
N GLU A 38 3.41 -16.36 2.51
CA GLU A 38 3.95 -16.59 3.86
C GLU A 38 3.94 -18.08 4.23
N ARG A 39 3.05 -18.84 3.61
CA ARG A 39 2.95 -20.31 3.74
C ARG A 39 3.86 -21.09 2.81
N GLY A 40 4.72 -20.42 2.02
CA GLY A 40 5.68 -21.04 1.14
C GLY A 40 5.18 -21.31 -0.29
N TYR A 41 4.01 -20.79 -0.68
CA TYR A 41 3.56 -20.85 -2.07
C TYR A 41 4.33 -19.84 -2.93
N THR A 42 4.71 -20.27 -4.13
CA THR A 42 5.30 -19.35 -5.11
C THR A 42 4.21 -18.54 -5.79
N ALA A 43 4.24 -17.22 -5.65
CA ALA A 43 3.33 -16.33 -6.35
C ALA A 43 3.95 -15.88 -7.67
N VAL A 44 3.13 -15.87 -8.73
CA VAL A 44 3.50 -15.32 -10.03
C VAL A 44 2.43 -14.33 -10.47
N ILE A 45 2.82 -13.09 -10.71
CA ILE A 45 1.92 -11.98 -11.05
C ILE A 45 2.02 -11.69 -12.54
N TYR A 46 0.88 -11.66 -13.23
CA TYR A 46 0.74 -11.30 -14.63
C TYR A 46 -0.11 -10.02 -14.77
N PRO A 47 0.46 -8.83 -14.59
CA PRO A 47 -0.27 -7.58 -14.78
C PRO A 47 -0.61 -7.36 -16.26
N ALA A 48 -1.68 -6.63 -16.53
CA ALA A 48 -2.11 -6.34 -17.90
C ALA A 48 -1.19 -5.35 -18.62
N ARG A 49 -0.45 -4.51 -17.89
CA ARG A 49 0.59 -3.63 -18.42
C ARG A 49 1.93 -3.93 -17.77
N TYR A 50 3.01 -3.67 -18.49
CA TYR A 50 4.33 -3.60 -17.89
C TYR A 50 4.38 -2.53 -16.81
N PRO A 51 5.26 -2.65 -15.79
CA PRO A 51 5.44 -1.61 -14.79
C PRO A 51 5.64 -0.23 -15.42
N TYR A 52 5.13 0.81 -14.78
CA TYR A 52 5.23 2.18 -15.31
C TYR A 52 6.61 2.79 -15.06
N ASP A 53 7.25 2.41 -13.95
CA ASP A 53 8.56 2.88 -13.52
C ASP A 53 9.26 1.84 -12.63
N ASP A 54 10.48 2.14 -12.22
CA ASP A 54 11.31 1.26 -11.41
C ASP A 54 10.73 1.03 -10.01
N SER A 55 10.05 2.03 -9.44
CA SER A 55 9.36 1.89 -8.15
C SER A 55 8.23 0.88 -8.25
N HIS A 56 7.42 0.96 -9.29
CA HIS A 56 6.34 0.03 -9.57
C HIS A 56 6.89 -1.38 -9.92
N ARG A 57 8.02 -1.46 -10.64
CA ARG A 57 8.72 -2.73 -10.87
C ARG A 57 9.16 -3.37 -9.56
N ALA A 58 9.74 -2.58 -8.67
CA ALA A 58 10.22 -3.03 -7.36
C ALA A 58 9.07 -3.52 -6.46
N SER A 59 7.86 -2.95 -6.56
CA SER A 59 6.70 -3.37 -5.76
C SER A 59 6.26 -4.82 -6.03
N TYR A 60 6.47 -5.30 -7.26
CA TYR A 60 6.22 -6.70 -7.58
C TYR A 60 7.33 -7.64 -7.07
N GLY A 61 8.55 -7.15 -6.93
CA GLY A 61 9.71 -7.96 -6.53
C GLY A 61 9.91 -9.17 -7.45
N ASP A 62 10.21 -10.32 -6.85
CA ASP A 62 10.43 -11.59 -7.56
C ASP A 62 9.13 -12.28 -8.02
N ARG A 63 7.98 -11.69 -7.67
CA ARG A 63 6.66 -12.23 -8.05
C ARG A 63 6.25 -11.90 -9.47
N LEU A 64 6.83 -10.87 -10.09
CA LEU A 64 6.52 -10.55 -11.48
C LEU A 64 6.87 -11.73 -12.38
N ALA A 65 5.95 -12.11 -13.27
CA ALA A 65 6.17 -13.22 -14.19
C ALA A 65 7.52 -13.05 -14.93
N PRO A 66 8.39 -14.07 -14.96
CA PRO A 66 9.74 -13.95 -15.52
C PRO A 66 9.75 -13.41 -16.95
N ILE A 67 8.81 -13.84 -17.78
CA ILE A 67 8.70 -13.37 -19.17
C ILE A 67 8.43 -11.85 -19.27
N ILE A 68 7.76 -11.27 -18.27
CA ILE A 68 7.46 -9.84 -18.19
C ILE A 68 8.67 -9.11 -17.60
N ALA A 69 9.21 -9.64 -16.50
CA ALA A 69 10.38 -9.09 -15.83
C ALA A 69 11.59 -9.00 -16.78
N ASP A 70 11.92 -10.09 -17.47
CA ASP A 70 13.07 -10.14 -18.40
C ASP A 70 12.98 -9.12 -19.53
N LYS A 71 11.78 -8.88 -20.04
CA LYS A 71 11.56 -7.88 -21.10
C LYS A 71 11.68 -6.48 -20.56
N TYR A 72 11.04 -6.20 -19.44
CA TYR A 72 11.08 -4.88 -18.81
C TYR A 72 12.49 -4.52 -18.39
N ASP A 73 13.18 -5.40 -17.67
CA ASP A 73 14.51 -5.15 -17.10
C ASP A 73 15.59 -4.96 -18.18
N LYS A 74 15.38 -5.48 -19.41
CA LYS A 74 16.26 -5.23 -20.57
C LYS A 74 16.09 -3.84 -21.17
N ASP A 75 14.87 -3.33 -21.25
CA ASP A 75 14.57 -2.02 -21.82
C ASP A 75 13.34 -1.40 -21.17
N PRO A 76 13.49 -0.83 -19.94
CA PRO A 76 12.38 -0.25 -19.20
C PRO A 76 11.70 0.90 -19.97
N LYS A 77 12.49 1.72 -20.67
CA LYS A 77 11.95 2.86 -21.42
C LYS A 77 11.04 2.44 -22.59
N HIS A 78 11.36 1.33 -23.21
CA HIS A 78 10.55 0.80 -24.31
C HIS A 78 9.26 0.15 -23.80
N TRP A 79 9.33 -0.60 -22.70
CA TRP A 79 8.22 -1.43 -22.24
C TRP A 79 7.28 -0.72 -21.26
N ALA A 80 7.75 0.28 -20.52
CA ALA A 80 6.96 0.96 -19.48
C ALA A 80 5.52 1.26 -19.91
N GLY A 81 4.55 0.78 -19.15
CA GLY A 81 3.13 1.01 -19.36
C GLY A 81 2.48 0.33 -20.56
N LYS A 82 3.23 -0.34 -21.43
CA LYS A 82 2.67 -1.07 -22.58
C LYS A 82 1.89 -2.30 -22.15
N PRO A 83 0.91 -2.78 -22.95
CA PRO A 83 0.23 -4.04 -22.71
C PRO A 83 1.20 -5.22 -22.65
N THR A 84 1.04 -6.10 -21.68
CA THR A 84 1.85 -7.33 -21.56
C THR A 84 1.42 -8.40 -22.55
N ASP A 85 0.13 -8.45 -22.86
CA ASP A 85 -0.48 -9.32 -23.85
C ASP A 85 -1.42 -8.54 -24.78
N PRO A 86 -0.88 -7.95 -25.86
CA PRO A 86 -1.66 -7.11 -26.79
C PRO A 86 -2.73 -7.89 -27.55
N LEU A 87 -2.61 -9.20 -27.65
CA LEU A 87 -3.62 -10.05 -28.31
C LEU A 87 -4.87 -10.19 -27.46
N ARG A 88 -4.70 -10.21 -26.14
CA ARG A 88 -5.80 -10.31 -25.17
C ARG A 88 -6.36 -8.96 -24.81
N PHE A 89 -5.51 -7.97 -24.59
CA PHE A 89 -5.86 -6.61 -24.22
C PHE A 89 -5.08 -5.63 -25.09
N SER A 90 -5.76 -5.05 -26.07
CA SER A 90 -5.17 -3.98 -26.86
C SER A 90 -4.98 -2.72 -26.04
N GLU A 91 -4.15 -1.80 -26.52
CA GLU A 91 -3.95 -0.50 -25.85
C GLU A 91 -5.27 0.26 -25.66
N GLU A 92 -6.12 0.28 -26.70
CA GLU A 92 -7.43 0.94 -26.64
C GLU A 92 -8.37 0.29 -25.61
N ASP A 93 -8.36 -1.03 -25.49
CA ASP A 93 -9.18 -1.75 -24.52
C ASP A 93 -8.73 -1.44 -23.10
N LEU A 94 -7.42 -1.42 -22.84
CA LEU A 94 -6.89 -1.06 -21.53
C LEU A 94 -7.19 0.39 -21.17
N GLN A 95 -7.08 1.34 -22.10
CA GLN A 95 -7.45 2.75 -21.87
C GLN A 95 -8.94 2.89 -21.50
N LYS A 96 -9.83 2.19 -22.18
CA LYS A 96 -11.27 2.18 -21.83
C LYS A 96 -11.50 1.62 -20.43
N ARG A 97 -10.75 0.58 -20.04
CA ARG A 97 -10.85 -0.01 -18.71
C ARG A 97 -10.28 0.93 -17.64
N GLU A 98 -9.17 1.61 -17.91
CA GLU A 98 -8.62 2.64 -17.00
C GLU A 98 -9.64 3.75 -16.72
N LEU A 99 -10.34 4.23 -17.75
CA LEU A 99 -11.40 5.22 -17.59
C LEU A 99 -12.58 4.68 -16.77
N SER A 100 -13.01 3.45 -17.05
CA SER A 100 -14.15 2.81 -16.38
C SER A 100 -13.87 2.48 -14.92
N TYR A 101 -12.75 1.87 -14.62
CA TYR A 101 -12.38 1.40 -13.28
C TYR A 101 -11.70 2.47 -12.43
N ARG A 102 -11.32 3.59 -13.03
CA ARG A 102 -10.48 4.62 -12.41
C ARG A 102 -9.15 4.05 -11.91
N LYS A 103 -8.28 4.91 -11.39
CA LYS A 103 -6.91 4.55 -11.03
C LYS A 103 -6.81 3.38 -10.03
N ALA A 104 -7.55 3.45 -8.93
CA ALA A 104 -7.49 2.43 -7.89
C ALA A 104 -8.08 1.08 -8.35
N GLY A 105 -9.23 1.11 -9.01
CA GLY A 105 -9.85 -0.10 -9.54
C GLY A 105 -9.03 -0.76 -10.65
N PHE A 106 -8.40 0.01 -11.53
CA PHE A 106 -7.52 -0.52 -12.57
C PHE A 106 -6.25 -1.12 -11.97
N ALA A 107 -5.62 -0.43 -11.00
CA ALA A 107 -4.46 -0.95 -10.29
C ALA A 107 -4.78 -2.31 -9.65
N LEU A 108 -5.92 -2.42 -8.97
CA LEU A 108 -6.33 -3.66 -8.31
C LEU A 108 -6.63 -4.80 -9.30
N GLN A 109 -7.47 -4.53 -10.31
CA GLN A 109 -8.01 -5.59 -11.19
C GLN A 109 -7.10 -5.98 -12.34
N PHE A 110 -6.34 -5.03 -12.87
CA PHE A 110 -5.52 -5.22 -14.07
C PHE A 110 -4.03 -5.18 -13.78
N MET A 111 -3.59 -4.37 -12.81
CA MET A 111 -2.19 -4.35 -12.41
C MET A 111 -1.88 -5.31 -11.26
N LEU A 112 -2.91 -5.86 -10.60
CA LEU A 112 -2.81 -6.75 -9.45
C LEU A 112 -2.01 -6.11 -8.29
N ASP A 113 -2.12 -4.79 -8.20
CA ASP A 113 -1.49 -3.95 -7.19
C ASP A 113 -2.52 -3.58 -6.12
N THR A 114 -2.32 -4.08 -4.91
CA THR A 114 -3.22 -3.87 -3.78
C THR A 114 -2.91 -2.60 -2.98
N THR A 115 -1.80 -1.95 -3.24
CA THR A 115 -1.33 -0.79 -2.45
C THR A 115 -2.27 0.40 -2.49
N LEU A 116 -3.01 0.58 -3.59
CA LEU A 116 -4.00 1.64 -3.74
C LEU A 116 -5.39 1.27 -3.20
N SER A 117 -5.68 -0.02 -2.98
CA SER A 117 -7.02 -0.44 -2.55
C SER A 117 -7.36 0.03 -1.14
N ASP A 118 -6.36 0.07 -0.26
CA ASP A 118 -6.55 0.50 1.12
C ASP A 118 -6.38 2.01 1.28
N ALA A 119 -5.71 2.67 0.34
CA ALA A 119 -5.56 4.12 0.34
C ALA A 119 -6.90 4.87 0.22
N ASP A 120 -7.87 4.30 -0.50
CA ASP A 120 -9.21 4.87 -0.65
C ASP A 120 -10.12 4.54 0.56
N LYS A 121 -9.85 3.42 1.24
CA LYS A 121 -10.58 3.02 2.44
C LYS A 121 -10.10 3.73 3.69
N TYR A 122 -8.80 3.98 3.77
CA TYR A 122 -8.11 4.56 4.91
C TYR A 122 -7.37 5.84 4.47
N PRO A 123 -8.08 6.96 4.31
CA PRO A 123 -7.48 8.21 3.84
C PRO A 123 -6.46 8.79 4.82
N LEU A 124 -6.58 8.45 6.11
CA LEU A 124 -5.62 8.88 7.12
C LEU A 124 -4.42 7.93 7.15
N ARG A 125 -3.26 8.45 6.80
CA ARG A 125 -2.00 7.70 6.79
C ARG A 125 -1.06 8.26 7.84
N LEU A 126 -0.38 7.40 8.58
CA LEU A 126 0.66 7.82 9.53
C LEU A 126 1.69 8.77 8.90
N ARG A 127 2.08 8.50 7.67
CA ARG A 127 3.03 9.33 6.92
C ARG A 127 2.57 10.78 6.69
N ASP A 128 1.27 11.05 6.83
CA ASP A 128 0.70 12.38 6.62
C ASP A 128 0.48 13.12 7.96
N LEU A 129 0.77 12.44 9.08
CA LEU A 129 0.69 13.03 10.41
C LEU A 129 1.94 13.81 10.76
N LEU A 130 1.74 14.90 11.45
CA LEU A 130 2.78 15.60 12.19
C LEU A 130 2.87 14.98 13.58
N VAL A 131 4.00 14.36 13.88
CA VAL A 131 4.24 13.69 15.17
C VAL A 131 5.24 14.48 15.98
N GLY A 132 5.03 14.56 17.28
CA GLY A 132 5.95 15.21 18.22
C GLY A 132 5.77 14.68 19.62
N MET A 133 6.83 14.72 20.41
CA MET A 133 6.80 14.38 21.82
C MET A 133 6.52 15.63 22.63
N PHE A 134 5.29 15.77 23.11
CA PHE A 134 4.87 16.89 23.94
C PHE A 134 4.46 16.39 25.33
N PRO A 135 4.70 17.20 26.39
CA PRO A 135 4.13 16.92 27.69
C PRO A 135 2.60 16.82 27.66
N LEU A 136 2.04 16.01 28.55
CA LEU A 136 0.58 15.77 28.58
C LEU A 136 -0.21 17.00 29.07
N ASP A 137 0.43 17.92 29.76
CA ASP A 137 -0.23 19.04 30.45
C ASP A 137 0.06 20.41 29.84
N GLU A 138 1.04 20.49 28.97
CA GLU A 138 1.46 21.74 28.35
C GLU A 138 1.92 21.55 26.91
N ALA A 139 1.86 22.60 26.11
CA ALA A 139 2.36 22.59 24.74
C ALA A 139 3.17 23.84 24.42
N PRO A 140 4.10 23.75 23.47
CA PRO A 140 4.77 24.93 22.95
C PRO A 140 3.75 25.86 22.27
N MET A 141 3.91 27.16 22.51
CA MET A 141 3.03 28.17 21.96
C MET A 141 3.02 28.23 20.45
N LYS A 142 4.13 27.85 19.81
CA LYS A 142 4.30 27.85 18.36
C LYS A 142 5.11 26.66 17.91
N LEU A 143 4.59 25.98 16.88
CA LEU A 143 5.28 24.91 16.16
C LEU A 143 5.50 25.35 14.71
N THR A 144 6.67 25.04 14.18
CA THR A 144 6.99 25.24 12.77
C THR A 144 7.31 23.90 12.14
N TRP A 145 6.63 23.58 11.06
CA TRP A 145 6.85 22.36 10.30
C TRP A 145 6.63 22.60 8.80
N LEU A 146 7.19 21.75 7.96
CA LEU A 146 7.05 21.81 6.52
C LEU A 146 6.68 20.42 6.00
N PRO A 147 5.71 20.31 5.09
CA PRO A 147 5.29 19.03 4.50
C PRO A 147 6.25 18.56 3.39
N GLU A 148 7.55 18.63 3.62
CA GLU A 148 8.56 18.22 2.67
C GLU A 148 8.91 16.74 2.89
N PRO A 149 8.86 15.89 1.83
CA PRO A 149 9.23 14.47 1.94
C PRO A 149 10.64 14.25 2.49
N SER A 150 11.58 15.15 2.19
CA SER A 150 12.96 15.12 2.69
C SER A 150 13.10 15.35 4.20
N LYS A 151 12.04 15.84 4.85
CA LYS A 151 11.99 16.14 6.30
C LYS A 151 11.21 15.08 7.08
N ARG A 152 10.95 13.95 6.48
CA ARG A 152 10.32 12.83 7.19
C ARG A 152 11.32 12.12 8.07
N VAL A 153 10.82 11.69 9.22
CA VAL A 153 11.59 10.91 10.21
C VAL A 153 11.08 9.47 10.18
N PRO A 154 11.97 8.46 10.12
CA PRO A 154 11.56 7.06 10.20
C PRO A 154 10.87 6.75 11.53
N VAL A 155 9.90 5.86 11.49
CA VAL A 155 9.17 5.39 12.68
C VAL A 155 10.10 4.70 13.68
N ASP A 156 11.17 4.08 13.23
CA ASP A 156 12.16 3.43 14.11
C ASP A 156 12.83 4.40 15.10
N GLU A 157 12.79 5.71 14.82
CA GLU A 157 13.25 6.76 15.74
C GLU A 157 12.17 7.21 16.74
N CYS A 158 10.91 6.76 16.55
CA CYS A 158 9.80 7.00 17.47
C CYS A 158 9.09 5.69 17.80
N PRO A 159 9.54 4.94 18.80
CA PRO A 159 9.11 3.58 19.08
C PRO A 159 7.65 3.43 19.51
N THR A 160 6.92 4.51 19.68
CA THR A 160 5.53 4.49 20.16
C THR A 160 4.49 4.56 19.07
N MET A 161 4.87 4.73 17.80
CA MET A 161 3.92 4.93 16.71
C MET A 161 4.35 4.24 15.42
N GLY A 162 3.39 3.67 14.72
CA GLY A 162 3.54 3.16 13.36
C GLY A 162 4.11 1.74 13.24
N LEU A 163 4.23 1.29 12.00
CA LEU A 163 4.80 0.01 11.64
C LEU A 163 6.23 0.21 11.15
N LYS A 164 7.05 -0.83 11.27
CA LYS A 164 8.43 -0.82 10.77
C LYS A 164 8.46 -0.45 9.30
N GLY A 165 9.28 0.54 8.94
CA GLY A 165 9.39 1.06 7.58
C GLY A 165 8.49 2.27 7.27
N ASP A 166 7.58 2.66 8.16
CA ASP A 166 6.82 3.90 8.02
C ASP A 166 7.69 5.13 8.29
N SER A 167 7.22 6.29 7.86
CA SER A 167 7.81 7.59 8.15
C SER A 167 6.73 8.64 8.36
N TYR A 168 7.02 9.66 9.13
CA TYR A 168 6.08 10.74 9.48
C TYR A 168 6.75 12.10 9.41
N PHE A 169 5.96 13.17 9.42
CA PHE A 169 6.49 14.52 9.55
C PHE A 169 6.79 14.85 11.01
N TYR A 170 7.89 15.54 11.22
CA TYR A 170 8.28 16.04 12.51
C TYR A 170 8.39 17.58 12.48
N TYR A 171 8.19 18.23 13.58
CA TYR A 171 8.36 19.68 13.65
C TYR A 171 9.85 20.07 13.56
N HIS A 172 10.13 21.22 12.94
CA HIS A 172 11.49 21.74 12.79
C HIS A 172 11.92 22.57 13.98
N ALA A 173 10.99 23.36 14.52
CA ALA A 173 11.22 24.24 15.64
C ALA A 173 9.97 24.36 16.48
N SER A 174 10.17 24.45 17.78
CA SER A 174 9.15 24.82 18.75
C SER A 174 9.56 26.06 19.50
N SER A 175 8.60 26.84 19.98
CA SER A 175 8.91 27.94 20.90
C SER A 175 9.39 27.37 22.24
N ASN A 176 10.28 28.11 22.91
CA ASN A 176 10.67 27.80 24.29
C ASN A 176 9.57 28.14 25.29
N GLU A 177 8.60 28.91 24.87
CA GLU A 177 7.43 29.28 25.67
C GLU A 177 6.42 28.13 25.59
N VAL A 178 6.12 27.54 26.74
CA VAL A 178 5.10 26.48 26.90
C VAL A 178 3.91 27.05 27.63
N VAL A 179 2.73 26.60 27.26
CA VAL A 179 1.46 27.03 27.83
C VAL A 179 0.69 25.80 28.31
N PRO A 180 0.19 25.81 29.55
CA PRO A 180 -0.65 24.73 30.06
C PRO A 180 -1.96 24.66 29.26
N TYR A 181 -2.45 23.45 29.03
CA TYR A 181 -3.75 23.24 28.37
C TYR A 181 -4.87 23.71 29.30
N ALA A 182 -5.67 24.66 28.84
CA ALA A 182 -6.88 25.07 29.54
C ALA A 182 -7.96 23.98 29.48
N HIS A 183 -8.07 23.33 28.32
CA HIS A 183 -9.01 22.23 28.08
C HIS A 183 -8.36 21.17 27.20
N LYS A 184 -8.74 19.90 27.39
CA LYS A 184 -8.36 18.77 26.51
C LYS A 184 -9.65 18.19 25.96
N ILE A 185 -9.90 18.35 24.67
CA ILE A 185 -11.11 17.88 24.01
C ILE A 185 -10.70 16.90 22.91
N LEU A 186 -11.23 15.69 22.97
CA LEU A 186 -11.10 14.72 21.91
C LEU A 186 -12.47 14.54 21.23
N CYS A 187 -12.56 15.02 20.00
CA CYS A 187 -13.72 14.75 19.15
C CYS A 187 -13.35 13.67 18.13
N VAL A 188 -14.05 12.55 18.16
CA VAL A 188 -13.88 11.45 17.21
C VAL A 188 -15.20 11.27 16.47
N ASP A 189 -15.20 11.56 15.18
CA ASP A 189 -16.31 11.21 14.30
C ASP A 189 -15.86 10.02 13.44
N PRO A 190 -16.23 8.78 13.82
CA PRO A 190 -15.92 7.60 13.03
C PRO A 190 -16.87 7.55 11.84
N SER A 191 -16.57 8.31 10.79
CA SER A 191 -17.37 8.27 9.56
C SER A 191 -17.23 6.91 8.87
N GLY A 192 -18.35 6.33 8.51
CA GLY A 192 -18.40 5.26 7.52
C GLY A 192 -18.04 5.79 6.14
N ARG A 193 -17.90 4.91 5.18
CA ARG A 193 -17.49 5.16 3.79
C ARG A 193 -17.83 6.56 3.25
N GLY A 194 -16.83 7.39 3.07
CA GLY A 194 -16.87 8.54 2.15
C GLY A 194 -16.99 9.93 2.76
N GLU A 195 -17.01 10.10 4.07
CA GLU A 195 -17.00 11.42 4.71
C GLU A 195 -15.73 11.64 5.54
N LEU A 196 -15.22 12.85 5.50
CA LEU A 196 -14.02 13.29 6.22
C LEU A 196 -14.33 13.36 7.72
N SER A 197 -13.69 12.52 8.51
CA SER A 197 -13.64 12.68 9.96
C SER A 197 -12.70 13.80 10.31
N CYS A 198 -13.16 14.76 11.07
CA CYS A 198 -12.33 15.83 11.58
C CYS A 198 -11.98 15.55 13.04
N LEU A 199 -10.69 15.40 13.34
CA LEU A 199 -10.19 15.36 14.71
C LEU A 199 -9.73 16.78 15.07
N VAL A 200 -10.43 17.43 15.95
CA VAL A 200 -10.00 18.75 16.50
C VAL A 200 -9.59 18.55 17.94
N LEU A 201 -8.29 18.67 18.19
CA LEU A 201 -7.73 18.81 19.52
C LEU A 201 -7.48 20.29 19.77
N LYS A 202 -8.12 20.84 20.78
CA LYS A 202 -7.88 22.23 21.20
C LYS A 202 -7.65 22.27 22.71
#